data_5dcf7dfacd88b0faf0e0a6d63acf5852
#
_entry.id   5dcf7dfacd88b0faf0e0a6d63acf5852
#
_cell.length_a   1.000
_cell.length_b   1.000
_cell.length_c   1.000
_cell.angle_alpha   90.00
_cell.angle_beta   90.00
_cell.angle_gamma   90.00
#
_symmetry.space_group_name_H-M   'P 1'
#
loop_
_entity.id
_entity.type
_entity.pdbx_description
1 polymer ?
#
loop_
_entity_poly.entity_id
_entity_poly.type
_entity_poly.pdbx_seq_one_letter_code
_entity_poly.pdbx_strand_id
1 'polypeptide(L)'
;NNLAFDYQPDIFHFNFCGHSGSFIIDNDGNPTVINGDFVEIDLSNLVNDEQTQNEKENYPHPKSSAKIIITTLDGYQYIFGGNLSAIEYSGGIRAATKIKDGGGMCTSRFVAANAWYLTQIIAPDKRTVNFSYKNTGYTDYNDNIWRFTEHYVGPPTALPKHSLYKNITPTSFTGYTLSKECILESITIDSPYNLRIDFRSSVAQHKLYSVSRCGMCKPNYQLDAVVVTKNNRPFRQANLRYAYQYREEDNDNSYYWRFLSRVTLSDIGSYQLEYGHGSME
;
A
#
# COMPACT_ATOMS: atom_id res chain seq x y z
N ASN A 1 -3.05 30.81 10.91
CA ASN A 1 -3.21 29.34 10.86
C ASN A 1 -4.58 29.04 10.27
N ASN A 2 -4.67 28.95 8.94
CA ASN A 2 -5.84 28.39 8.30
C ASN A 2 -5.72 26.86 8.41
N LEU A 3 -6.30 26.30 9.44
CA LEU A 3 -6.60 24.88 9.49
C LEU A 3 -7.71 24.65 8.46
N ALA A 4 -7.41 23.99 7.38
CA ALA A 4 -8.42 23.45 6.49
C ALA A 4 -9.11 22.32 7.28
N PHE A 5 -10.35 22.56 7.69
CA PHE A 5 -11.18 21.51 8.28
C PHE A 5 -11.66 20.63 7.12
N ASP A 6 -11.38 19.35 7.22
CA ASP A 6 -12.01 18.36 6.38
C ASP A 6 -13.42 18.09 6.94
N TYR A 7 -14.43 18.48 6.18
CA TYR A 7 -15.84 18.33 6.58
C TYR A 7 -16.46 17.05 6.01
N GLN A 8 -15.73 16.29 5.22
CA GLN A 8 -16.23 15.06 4.62
C GLN A 8 -15.76 13.88 5.46
N PRO A 9 -16.68 12.97 5.86
CA PRO A 9 -16.27 11.74 6.54
C PRO A 9 -15.44 10.87 5.61
N ASP A 10 -14.41 10.23 6.15
CA ASP A 10 -13.66 9.23 5.43
C ASP A 10 -14.56 8.04 5.07
N ILE A 11 -14.47 7.60 3.82
CA ILE A 11 -15.19 6.42 3.35
C ILE A 11 -14.24 5.23 3.40
N PHE A 12 -14.60 4.24 4.19
CA PHE A 12 -13.90 2.96 4.27
C PHE A 12 -14.52 1.96 3.31
N HIS A 13 -13.67 1.24 2.58
CA HIS A 13 -14.10 0.19 1.66
C HIS A 13 -13.68 -1.17 2.19
N PHE A 14 -14.55 -2.17 2.07
CA PHE A 14 -14.21 -3.55 2.35
C PHE A 14 -14.44 -4.43 1.12
N ASN A 15 -13.53 -5.38 0.92
CA ASN A 15 -13.65 -6.41 -0.11
C ASN A 15 -12.90 -7.66 0.36
N PHE A 16 -13.62 -8.70 0.70
CA PHE A 16 -13.06 -9.95 1.21
C PHE A 16 -14.00 -11.13 0.99
N CYS A 17 -13.47 -12.28 0.61
CA CYS A 17 -14.19 -13.56 0.55
C CYS A 17 -15.55 -13.51 -0.18
N GLY A 18 -15.70 -12.64 -1.19
CA GLY A 18 -16.94 -12.46 -1.93
C GLY A 18 -17.86 -11.39 -1.37
N HIS A 19 -17.55 -10.81 -0.24
CA HIS A 19 -18.25 -9.67 0.36
C HIS A 19 -17.59 -8.34 -0.02
N SER A 20 -18.39 -7.34 -0.33
CA SER A 20 -17.89 -6.00 -0.66
C SER A 20 -18.87 -4.91 -0.23
N GLY A 21 -18.32 -3.74 0.06
CA GLY A 21 -19.12 -2.58 0.44
C GLY A 21 -18.30 -1.42 0.96
N SER A 22 -19.00 -0.45 1.52
CA SER A 22 -18.40 0.73 2.11
C SER A 22 -19.15 1.18 3.35
N PHE A 23 -18.41 1.77 4.27
CA PHE A 23 -18.97 2.37 5.49
C PHE A 23 -18.27 3.70 5.79
N ILE A 24 -18.93 4.51 6.59
CA ILE A 24 -18.40 5.72 7.21
C ILE A 24 -18.41 5.55 8.73
N ILE A 25 -17.60 6.33 9.41
CA ILE A 25 -17.64 6.45 10.88
C ILE A 25 -18.37 7.74 11.19
N ASP A 26 -19.46 7.66 11.94
CA ASP A 26 -20.22 8.82 12.35
C ASP A 26 -19.52 9.64 13.45
N ASN A 27 -20.11 10.76 13.84
CA ASN A 27 -19.54 11.64 14.86
C ASN A 27 -19.44 10.99 16.26
N ASP A 28 -20.22 9.94 16.51
CA ASP A 28 -20.19 9.18 17.76
C ASP A 28 -19.21 8.01 17.71
N GLY A 29 -18.54 7.81 16.57
CA GLY A 29 -17.56 6.75 16.35
C GLY A 29 -18.18 5.43 15.90
N ASN A 30 -19.46 5.41 15.53
CA ASN A 30 -20.12 4.18 15.08
C ASN A 30 -19.98 3.99 13.56
N PRO A 31 -19.77 2.76 13.09
CA PRO A 31 -19.75 2.46 11.68
C PRO A 31 -21.16 2.42 11.08
N THR A 32 -21.36 3.09 9.97
CA THR A 32 -22.60 3.05 9.20
C THR A 32 -22.32 2.57 7.79
N VAL A 33 -22.85 1.40 7.44
CA VAL A 33 -22.73 0.84 6.08
C VAL A 33 -23.56 1.68 5.12
N ILE A 34 -22.93 2.22 4.08
CA ILE A 34 -23.58 3.10 3.09
C ILE A 34 -23.92 2.37 1.79
N ASN A 35 -23.20 1.30 1.47
CA ASN A 35 -23.50 0.43 0.34
C ASN A 35 -22.87 -0.96 0.53
N GLY A 36 -23.34 -1.93 -0.27
CA GLY A 36 -22.79 -3.29 -0.34
C GLY A 36 -23.57 -4.30 0.51
N ASP A 37 -22.85 -5.32 0.97
CA ASP A 37 -23.42 -6.42 1.72
C ASP A 37 -23.83 -5.99 3.14
N PHE A 38 -24.87 -6.62 3.67
CA PHE A 38 -25.27 -6.45 5.07
C PHE A 38 -24.27 -7.14 5.98
N VAL A 39 -23.54 -6.33 6.74
CA VAL A 39 -22.54 -6.78 7.69
C VAL A 39 -22.66 -5.96 8.97
N GLU A 40 -22.28 -6.55 10.09
CA GLU A 40 -22.05 -5.85 11.34
C GLU A 40 -20.56 -5.54 11.46
N ILE A 41 -20.21 -4.29 11.78
CA ILE A 41 -18.85 -3.81 11.88
C ILE A 41 -18.56 -3.39 13.32
N ASP A 42 -17.56 -3.97 13.96
CA ASP A 42 -17.09 -3.61 15.29
C ASP A 42 -15.74 -2.88 15.17
N LEU A 43 -15.74 -1.61 15.58
CA LEU A 43 -14.58 -0.73 15.62
C LEU A 43 -14.05 -0.51 17.05
N SER A 44 -14.55 -1.23 18.05
CA SER A 44 -14.20 -1.02 19.47
C SER A 44 -12.69 -1.10 19.76
N ASN A 45 -11.95 -1.80 18.89
CA ASN A 45 -10.50 -1.93 18.93
C ASN A 45 -9.74 -1.06 17.90
N LEU A 46 -10.47 -0.23 17.17
CA LEU A 46 -9.90 0.77 16.27
C LEU A 46 -9.67 2.10 17.01
N VAL A 47 -9.39 2.06 18.28
CA VAL A 47 -9.29 3.22 19.16
C VAL A 47 -8.35 4.26 18.57
N ASN A 48 -8.74 5.53 18.70
CA ASN A 48 -7.96 6.74 18.46
C ASN A 48 -6.48 6.51 18.76
N ASP A 49 -5.77 6.18 17.72
CA ASP A 49 -4.37 5.90 17.85
C ASP A 49 -3.66 7.23 18.04
N GLU A 50 -3.27 7.51 19.26
CA GLU A 50 -2.14 8.39 19.45
C GLU A 50 -1.02 7.80 18.62
N GLN A 51 -0.72 8.46 17.51
CA GLN A 51 0.37 8.07 16.63
C GLN A 51 1.65 8.08 17.46
N THR A 52 2.12 6.91 17.82
CA THR A 52 3.40 6.79 18.49
C THR A 52 4.49 7.00 17.46
N GLN A 53 5.31 8.04 17.64
CA GLN A 53 6.54 8.18 16.88
C GLN A 53 7.48 7.05 17.30
N ASN A 54 7.79 6.18 16.38
CA ASN A 54 8.94 5.31 16.55
C ASN A 54 10.18 6.14 16.23
N GLU A 55 10.98 6.44 17.26
CA GLU A 55 12.21 7.23 17.13
C GLU A 55 13.18 6.65 16.08
N LYS A 56 13.19 5.34 15.87
CA LYS A 56 14.02 4.67 14.88
C LYS A 56 13.51 4.79 13.44
N GLU A 57 12.22 4.92 13.25
CA GLU A 57 11.60 4.98 11.92
C GLU A 57 11.27 6.41 11.48
N ASN A 58 11.34 7.39 12.37
CA ASN A 58 10.99 8.79 12.14
C ASN A 58 9.56 9.03 11.60
N TYR A 59 8.67 8.03 11.65
CA TYR A 59 7.30 8.10 11.21
C TYR A 59 6.36 7.63 12.31
N PRO A 60 5.25 8.37 12.55
CA PRO A 60 4.21 7.89 13.43
C PRO A 60 3.49 6.69 12.78
N HIS A 61 3.08 5.73 13.56
CA HIS A 61 2.23 4.61 13.12
C HIS A 61 1.23 4.25 14.23
N PRO A 62 0.04 3.76 13.89
CA PRO A 62 -0.96 3.36 14.86
C PRO A 62 -0.48 2.17 15.70
N LYS A 63 -1.20 1.91 16.80
CA LYS A 63 -0.91 0.79 17.69
C LYS A 63 -1.05 -0.54 16.96
N SER A 64 -0.15 -1.47 17.26
CA SER A 64 -0.15 -2.80 16.65
C SER A 64 -1.41 -3.61 16.91
N SER A 65 -2.20 -3.23 17.90
CA SER A 65 -3.46 -3.88 18.30
C SER A 65 -4.71 -3.35 17.59
N ALA A 66 -4.58 -2.31 16.76
CA ALA A 66 -5.72 -1.76 16.02
C ALA A 66 -6.33 -2.81 15.09
N LYS A 67 -7.62 -3.11 15.26
CA LYS A 67 -8.33 -4.11 14.47
C LYS A 67 -9.76 -3.73 14.20
N ILE A 68 -10.28 -4.23 13.08
CA ILE A 68 -11.67 -4.14 12.66
C ILE A 68 -12.22 -5.56 12.62
N ILE A 69 -13.43 -5.77 13.16
CA ILE A 69 -14.12 -7.05 13.07
C ILE A 69 -15.38 -6.84 12.24
N ILE A 70 -15.54 -7.66 11.19
CA ILE A 70 -16.75 -7.66 10.37
C ILE A 70 -17.42 -9.01 10.51
N THR A 71 -18.72 -8.99 10.89
CA THR A 71 -19.54 -10.19 11.05
C THR A 71 -20.58 -10.22 9.93
N THR A 72 -20.64 -11.31 9.21
CA THR A 72 -21.62 -11.55 8.16
C THR A 72 -22.91 -12.20 8.70
N LEU A 73 -24.00 -12.14 7.93
CA LEU A 73 -25.30 -12.65 8.36
C LEU A 73 -25.30 -14.14 8.69
N ASP A 74 -24.43 -14.92 8.08
CA ASP A 74 -24.23 -16.36 8.35
C ASP A 74 -23.37 -16.63 9.58
N GLY A 75 -22.96 -15.58 10.30
CA GLY A 75 -22.26 -15.66 11.58
C GLY A 75 -20.74 -15.87 11.48
N TYR A 76 -20.15 -15.74 10.31
CA TYR A 76 -18.69 -15.70 10.17
C TYR A 76 -18.15 -14.36 10.67
N GLN A 77 -17.06 -14.39 11.38
CA GLN A 77 -16.32 -13.20 11.80
C GLN A 77 -15.01 -13.11 11.03
N TYR A 78 -14.75 -11.93 10.48
CA TYR A 78 -13.54 -11.60 9.75
C TYR A 78 -12.79 -10.51 10.51
N ILE A 79 -11.56 -10.81 10.92
CA ILE A 79 -10.73 -9.92 11.74
C ILE A 79 -9.63 -9.35 10.87
N PHE A 80 -9.56 -8.03 10.80
CA PHE A 80 -8.57 -7.28 10.03
C PHE A 80 -7.63 -6.53 10.96
N GLY A 81 -6.33 -6.52 10.65
CA GLY A 81 -5.32 -5.88 11.49
C GLY A 81 -4.99 -6.70 12.74
N GLY A 82 -4.92 -6.05 13.89
CA GLY A 82 -4.57 -6.66 15.19
C GLY A 82 -3.07 -6.82 15.43
N ASN A 83 -2.26 -6.58 14.41
CA ASN A 83 -0.81 -6.51 14.54
C ASN A 83 -0.22 -5.60 13.43
N LEU A 84 0.98 -5.06 13.70
CA LEU A 84 1.68 -4.12 12.79
C LEU A 84 1.97 -4.69 11.40
N SER A 85 2.16 -6.01 11.29
CA SER A 85 2.49 -6.63 10.01
C SER A 85 1.28 -6.72 9.08
N ALA A 86 0.06 -6.59 9.62
CA ALA A 86 -1.19 -6.69 8.88
C ALA A 86 -1.88 -5.33 8.68
N ILE A 87 -1.17 -4.24 8.91
CA ILE A 87 -1.67 -2.88 8.67
C ILE A 87 -0.74 -2.17 7.71
N GLU A 88 -1.28 -1.71 6.60
CA GLU A 88 -0.57 -0.89 5.64
C GLU A 88 -0.62 0.58 6.02
N TYR A 89 0.52 1.21 5.93
CA TYR A 89 0.68 2.64 6.20
C TYR A 89 1.19 3.33 4.96
N SER A 90 0.70 4.53 4.70
CA SER A 90 1.35 5.42 3.76
C SER A 90 1.42 6.84 4.28
N GLY A 91 2.38 7.58 3.75
CA GLY A 91 2.56 8.97 4.09
C GLY A 91 3.29 9.72 2.99
N GLY A 92 2.99 11.00 2.86
CA GLY A 92 3.61 11.87 1.86
C GLY A 92 4.73 12.71 2.44
N ILE A 93 5.87 12.75 1.74
CA ILE A 93 6.91 13.77 1.94
C ILE A 93 6.86 14.68 0.72
N ARG A 94 6.65 15.97 0.91
CA ARG A 94 6.74 16.95 -0.15
C ARG A 94 8.02 17.76 0.02
N ALA A 95 8.91 17.67 -0.96
CA ALA A 95 10.05 18.56 -1.08
C ALA A 95 9.78 19.58 -2.18
N ALA A 96 9.77 20.85 -1.85
CA ALA A 96 9.67 21.93 -2.84
C ALA A 96 11.07 22.49 -3.10
N THR A 97 11.52 22.42 -4.36
CA THR A 97 12.78 23.04 -4.77
C THR A 97 12.46 24.25 -5.66
N LYS A 98 12.82 25.44 -5.21
CA LYS A 98 12.83 26.62 -6.08
C LYS A 98 14.08 26.58 -6.94
N ILE A 99 13.93 26.54 -8.25
CA ILE A 99 15.03 26.42 -9.21
C ILE A 99 15.98 27.65 -9.18
N LYS A 100 15.54 28.80 -8.66
CA LYS A 100 16.31 30.05 -8.71
C LYS A 100 16.98 30.52 -7.42
N ASP A 101 16.54 30.12 -6.24
CA ASP A 101 16.95 30.81 -5.01
C ASP A 101 17.34 29.89 -3.85
N GLY A 102 17.96 28.76 -4.13
CA GLY A 102 18.38 27.87 -3.05
C GLY A 102 17.19 27.24 -2.29
N GLY A 103 17.00 25.98 -2.46
CA GLY A 103 15.80 25.28 -2.06
C GLY A 103 15.47 25.34 -0.58
N GLY A 104 14.21 25.66 -0.30
CA GLY A 104 13.58 25.39 0.99
C GLY A 104 12.88 24.04 0.95
N MET A 105 13.27 23.10 1.80
CA MET A 105 12.54 21.86 1.99
C MET A 105 11.36 22.10 2.94
N CYS A 106 10.13 21.98 2.41
CA CYS A 106 8.96 21.80 3.25
C CYS A 106 8.72 20.29 3.40
N THR A 107 9.01 19.75 4.55
CA THR A 107 8.69 18.35 4.87
C THR A 107 7.43 18.31 5.70
N SER A 108 6.30 17.95 5.11
CA SER A 108 5.17 17.49 5.90
C SER A 108 5.28 15.96 6.04
N ARG A 109 5.43 15.50 7.25
CA ARG A 109 5.52 14.08 7.58
C ARG A 109 4.26 13.70 8.31
N PHE A 110 3.35 13.06 7.64
CA PHE A 110 2.29 12.32 8.34
C PHE A 110 2.17 10.95 7.67
N VAL A 111 1.93 9.97 8.47
CA VAL A 111 1.69 8.59 8.05
C VAL A 111 0.34 8.19 8.59
N ALA A 112 -0.51 7.67 7.72
CA ALA A 112 -1.83 7.18 8.06
C ALA A 112 -1.93 5.68 7.74
N ALA A 113 -2.74 4.96 8.51
CA ALA A 113 -3.14 3.61 8.15
C ALA A 113 -4.10 3.69 6.97
N ASN A 114 -3.79 2.96 5.90
CA ASN A 114 -4.57 2.96 4.67
C ASN A 114 -5.38 1.69 4.49
N ALA A 115 -4.86 0.54 5.00
CA ALA A 115 -5.55 -0.73 4.87
C ALA A 115 -5.23 -1.64 6.06
N TRP A 116 -6.25 -2.39 6.45
CA TRP A 116 -6.15 -3.48 7.42
C TRP A 116 -6.35 -4.79 6.68
N TYR A 117 -5.37 -5.67 6.74
CA TYR A 117 -5.41 -6.96 6.09
C TYR A 117 -6.08 -8.00 6.97
N LEU A 118 -6.77 -8.95 6.33
CA LEU A 118 -7.47 -10.05 7.00
C LEU A 118 -6.46 -10.94 7.74
N THR A 119 -6.59 -11.03 9.06
CA THR A 119 -5.69 -11.84 9.91
C THR A 119 -6.34 -13.13 10.40
N GLN A 120 -7.68 -13.15 10.53
CA GLN A 120 -8.37 -14.33 10.98
C GLN A 120 -9.81 -14.39 10.43
N ILE A 121 -10.26 -15.58 10.12
CA ILE A 121 -11.67 -15.89 9.88
C ILE A 121 -12.08 -16.87 10.99
N ILE A 122 -13.22 -16.58 11.65
CA ILE A 122 -13.82 -17.46 12.66
C ILE A 122 -15.18 -17.91 12.13
N ALA A 123 -15.33 -19.20 11.92
CA ALA A 123 -16.61 -19.76 11.53
C ALA A 123 -17.59 -19.85 12.73
N PRO A 124 -18.92 -19.96 12.51
CA PRO A 124 -19.90 -20.11 13.59
C PRO A 124 -19.62 -21.29 14.53
N ASP A 125 -19.03 -22.35 14.01
CA ASP A 125 -18.60 -23.54 14.78
C ASP A 125 -17.22 -23.38 15.45
N LYS A 126 -16.67 -22.16 15.46
CA LYS A 126 -15.38 -21.78 16.08
C LYS A 126 -14.14 -22.31 15.37
N ARG A 127 -14.25 -22.93 14.19
CA ARG A 127 -13.08 -23.21 13.36
C ARG A 127 -12.46 -21.93 12.87
N THR A 128 -11.14 -21.91 12.75
CA THR A 128 -10.40 -20.71 12.39
C THR A 128 -9.52 -20.91 11.17
N VAL A 129 -9.38 -19.86 10.39
CA VAL A 129 -8.35 -19.69 9.38
C VAL A 129 -7.51 -18.48 9.79
N ASN A 130 -6.20 -18.65 9.87
CA ASN A 130 -5.30 -17.61 10.30
C ASN A 130 -4.39 -17.17 9.15
N PHE A 131 -4.14 -15.86 9.04
CA PHE A 131 -3.30 -15.27 8.02
C PHE A 131 -2.14 -14.54 8.70
N SER A 132 -0.92 -14.85 8.28
CA SER A 132 0.30 -14.22 8.79
C SER A 132 0.95 -13.38 7.72
N TYR A 133 1.40 -12.20 8.11
CA TYR A 133 2.03 -11.23 7.22
C TYR A 133 3.42 -10.88 7.72
N LYS A 134 4.30 -10.49 6.80
CA LYS A 134 5.54 -9.80 7.14
C LYS A 134 5.52 -8.38 6.62
N ASN A 135 6.24 -7.54 7.33
CA ASN A 135 6.44 -6.17 6.95
C ASN A 135 7.77 -6.02 6.22
N THR A 136 7.74 -5.36 5.07
CA THR A 136 8.92 -5.19 4.22
C THR A 136 9.71 -3.92 4.54
N GLY A 137 9.20 -3.06 5.41
CA GLY A 137 9.64 -1.69 5.57
C GLY A 137 8.97 -0.76 4.56
N TYR A 138 9.48 0.45 4.42
CA TYR A 138 8.89 1.43 3.52
C TYR A 138 9.39 1.26 2.10
N THR A 139 8.43 1.26 1.16
CA THR A 139 8.69 1.41 -0.27
C THR A 139 8.39 2.85 -0.65
N ASP A 140 9.18 3.42 -1.52
CA ASP A 140 9.07 4.80 -1.96
C ASP A 140 8.56 4.85 -3.40
N TYR A 141 7.58 5.70 -3.60
CA TYR A 141 7.07 6.06 -4.92
C TYR A 141 7.40 7.52 -5.16
N ASN A 142 8.18 7.80 -6.19
CA ASN A 142 8.58 9.16 -6.54
C ASN A 142 7.61 9.74 -7.57
N ASP A 143 6.92 10.81 -7.17
CA ASP A 143 6.09 11.61 -8.06
C ASP A 143 6.73 12.98 -8.30
N ASN A 144 7.23 13.21 -9.50
CA ASN A 144 7.71 14.52 -9.91
C ASN A 144 6.55 15.36 -10.42
N ILE A 145 6.12 16.34 -9.62
CA ILE A 145 5.09 17.28 -10.01
C ILE A 145 5.74 18.61 -10.39
N TRP A 146 5.59 19.03 -11.64
CA TRP A 146 6.00 20.35 -12.10
C TRP A 146 4.84 21.33 -11.95
N ARG A 147 5.04 22.40 -11.20
CA ARG A 147 4.10 23.50 -11.09
C ARG A 147 4.71 24.77 -11.67
N PHE A 148 4.02 25.36 -12.64
CA PHE A 148 4.34 26.66 -13.16
C PHE A 148 3.43 27.68 -12.48
N THR A 149 4.00 28.68 -11.82
CA THR A 149 3.25 29.77 -11.25
C THR A 149 3.56 31.03 -12.03
N GLU A 150 2.55 31.56 -12.67
CA GLU A 150 2.65 32.89 -13.36
C GLU A 150 2.28 33.98 -12.35
N HIS A 151 3.18 34.92 -12.17
CA HIS A 151 2.89 36.12 -11.39
C HIS A 151 2.63 37.28 -12.35
N TYR A 152 1.43 37.80 -12.32
CA TYR A 152 1.09 39.02 -13.00
C TYR A 152 1.63 40.22 -12.20
N VAL A 153 2.54 41.00 -12.82
CA VAL A 153 3.08 42.23 -12.25
C VAL A 153 2.57 43.42 -13.10
N GLY A 154 1.38 43.90 -12.78
CA GLY A 154 0.79 45.05 -13.44
C GLY A 154 -0.35 45.66 -12.62
N PRO A 155 -0.80 46.87 -12.93
CA PRO A 155 -1.92 47.45 -12.22
C PRO A 155 -3.19 46.63 -12.45
N PRO A 156 -4.08 46.50 -11.43
CA PRO A 156 -5.27 45.63 -11.48
C PRO A 156 -6.24 45.93 -12.63
N THR A 157 -6.13 47.09 -13.24
CA THR A 157 -6.98 47.58 -14.32
C THR A 157 -6.42 47.37 -15.73
N ALA A 158 -5.21 46.84 -15.85
CA ALA A 158 -4.61 46.63 -17.17
C ALA A 158 -4.94 45.23 -17.67
N LEU A 159 -5.59 45.10 -18.82
CA LEU A 159 -5.75 43.86 -19.53
C LEU A 159 -4.38 43.28 -19.89
N PRO A 160 -4.11 42.02 -19.71
CA PRO A 160 -2.82 41.42 -20.03
C PRO A 160 -2.53 41.53 -21.52
N LYS A 161 -1.58 42.37 -21.89
CA LYS A 161 -0.94 42.33 -23.21
C LYS A 161 0.19 41.29 -23.14
N HIS A 162 0.40 40.54 -24.20
CA HIS A 162 1.37 39.44 -24.31
C HIS A 162 2.80 39.72 -23.81
N SER A 163 3.16 40.98 -23.63
CA SER A 163 4.49 41.41 -23.18
C SER A 163 4.66 41.47 -21.65
N LEU A 164 3.64 41.13 -20.87
CA LEU A 164 3.63 41.32 -19.41
C LEU A 164 3.94 40.09 -18.59
N TYR A 165 4.13 38.96 -19.21
CA TYR A 165 4.56 37.73 -18.51
C TYR A 165 6.06 37.78 -18.22
N LYS A 166 6.46 38.56 -17.24
CA LYS A 166 7.88 38.78 -16.95
C LYS A 166 8.51 37.76 -16.00
N ASN A 167 7.74 36.99 -15.28
CA ASN A 167 8.30 36.04 -14.31
C ASN A 167 7.49 34.74 -14.24
N ILE A 168 7.79 33.83 -15.13
CA ILE A 168 7.43 32.41 -14.93
C ILE A 168 8.49 31.83 -14.01
N THR A 169 8.13 31.49 -12.80
CA THR A 169 9.02 30.77 -11.90
C THR A 169 8.60 29.30 -11.92
N PRO A 170 9.32 28.44 -12.63
CA PRO A 170 9.05 27.03 -12.55
C PRO A 170 9.41 26.53 -11.15
N THR A 171 8.46 25.94 -10.47
CA THR A 171 8.66 25.30 -9.18
C THR A 171 8.47 23.81 -9.40
N SER A 172 9.52 23.03 -9.24
CA SER A 172 9.40 21.59 -9.21
C SER A 172 9.09 21.14 -7.80
N PHE A 173 8.07 20.33 -7.65
CA PHE A 173 7.78 19.61 -6.42
C PHE A 173 8.13 18.15 -6.64
N THR A 174 9.03 17.63 -5.86
CA THR A 174 9.26 16.19 -5.79
C THR A 174 8.45 15.68 -4.61
N GLY A 175 7.37 14.96 -4.90
CA GLY A 175 6.57 14.26 -3.91
C GLY A 175 7.10 12.84 -3.75
N TYR A 176 7.28 12.40 -2.52
CA TYR A 176 7.55 10.99 -2.21
C TYR A 176 6.37 10.47 -1.42
N THR A 177 5.79 9.36 -1.88
CA THR A 177 4.84 8.59 -1.09
C THR A 177 5.59 7.39 -0.53
N LEU A 178 5.66 7.32 0.78
CA LEU A 178 6.18 6.15 1.47
C LEU A 178 5.02 5.22 1.78
N SER A 179 5.14 3.96 1.40
CA SER A 179 4.18 2.92 1.74
C SER A 179 4.88 1.81 2.52
N LYS A 180 4.28 1.40 3.61
CA LYS A 180 4.71 0.24 4.40
C LYS A 180 3.79 -0.93 4.07
N GLU A 181 4.21 -1.71 3.09
CA GLU A 181 3.42 -2.80 2.53
C GLU A 181 3.42 -4.03 3.45
N CYS A 182 2.31 -4.77 3.42
CA CYS A 182 2.16 -6.05 4.09
C CYS A 182 2.24 -7.18 3.06
N ILE A 183 3.12 -8.14 3.29
CA ILE A 183 3.26 -9.32 2.43
C ILE A 183 2.72 -10.52 3.16
N LEU A 184 1.75 -11.22 2.56
CA LEU A 184 1.22 -12.48 3.09
C LEU A 184 2.33 -13.53 3.11
N GLU A 185 2.57 -14.12 4.29
CA GLU A 185 3.55 -15.19 4.48
C GLU A 185 2.92 -16.56 4.55
N SER A 186 1.80 -16.68 5.27
CA SER A 186 1.13 -17.98 5.36
C SER A 186 -0.34 -17.87 5.70
N ILE A 187 -1.08 -18.91 5.30
CA ILE A 187 -2.44 -19.19 5.72
C ILE A 187 -2.43 -20.54 6.41
N THR A 188 -3.03 -20.63 7.61
CA THR A 188 -3.14 -21.87 8.37
C THR A 188 -4.59 -22.18 8.71
N ILE A 189 -4.95 -23.44 8.56
CA ILE A 189 -6.24 -24.01 8.97
C ILE A 189 -5.90 -25.16 9.91
N ASP A 190 -6.33 -25.02 11.16
CA ASP A 190 -6.06 -26.00 12.20
C ASP A 190 -6.92 -27.27 12.03
N SER A 191 -6.97 -28.10 13.08
CA SER A 191 -7.77 -29.32 13.10
C SER A 191 -9.23 -29.08 12.62
N PRO A 192 -9.82 -30.00 11.84
CA PRO A 192 -9.29 -31.32 11.43
C PRO A 192 -8.43 -31.31 10.17
N TYR A 193 -8.29 -30.17 9.50
CA TYR A 193 -7.66 -30.13 8.17
C TYR A 193 -6.14 -30.09 8.24
N ASN A 194 -5.55 -29.45 9.26
CA ASN A 194 -4.11 -29.26 9.44
C ASN A 194 -3.41 -28.85 8.14
N LEU A 195 -3.96 -27.81 7.52
CA LEU A 195 -3.51 -27.29 6.24
C LEU A 195 -2.71 -26.01 6.46
N ARG A 196 -1.57 -25.90 5.78
CA ARG A 196 -0.77 -24.70 5.76
C ARG A 196 -0.38 -24.36 4.32
N ILE A 197 -0.53 -23.08 3.97
CA ILE A 197 -0.09 -22.53 2.68
C ILE A 197 0.98 -21.49 3.00
N ASP A 198 2.20 -21.70 2.50
CA ASP A 198 3.32 -20.77 2.64
C ASP A 198 3.55 -20.01 1.33
N PHE A 199 3.62 -18.69 1.42
CA PHE A 199 3.95 -17.79 0.33
C PHE A 199 5.42 -17.38 0.45
N ARG A 200 6.29 -18.07 -0.27
CA ARG A 200 7.73 -17.81 -0.21
C ARG A 200 8.09 -16.66 -1.12
N SER A 201 8.67 -15.63 -0.55
CA SER A 201 9.08 -14.45 -1.29
C SER A 201 10.54 -14.11 -1.01
N SER A 202 11.22 -13.59 -2.03
CA SER A 202 12.57 -13.06 -1.95
C SER A 202 12.62 -11.60 -2.43
N VAL A 203 13.76 -10.98 -2.23
CA VAL A 203 14.05 -9.68 -2.82
C VAL A 203 14.17 -9.83 -4.33
N ALA A 204 13.50 -8.98 -5.09
CA ALA A 204 13.57 -8.96 -6.54
C ALA A 204 15.04 -8.74 -7.02
N GLN A 205 15.43 -9.48 -8.04
CA GLN A 205 16.80 -9.42 -8.59
C GLN A 205 17.18 -8.02 -9.08
N HIS A 206 16.22 -7.30 -9.63
CA HIS A 206 16.43 -6.00 -10.22
C HIS A 206 15.51 -4.95 -9.58
N LYS A 207 15.95 -3.71 -9.60
CA LYS A 207 15.15 -2.57 -9.15
C LYS A 207 13.99 -2.34 -10.11
N LEU A 208 12.78 -2.23 -9.58
CA LEU A 208 11.56 -1.99 -10.35
C LEU A 208 11.17 -0.51 -10.37
N TYR A 209 11.60 0.25 -9.38
CA TYR A 209 11.29 1.66 -9.21
C TYR A 209 12.53 2.47 -8.84
N SER A 210 12.48 3.77 -9.09
CA SER A 210 13.46 4.70 -8.56
C SER A 210 13.52 4.58 -7.04
N VAL A 211 14.67 4.15 -6.54
CA VAL A 211 14.89 4.14 -5.10
C VAL A 211 15.18 5.57 -4.67
N SER A 212 14.32 6.14 -3.85
CA SER A 212 14.50 7.50 -3.44
C SER A 212 15.79 7.70 -2.65
N ARG A 213 16.22 8.95 -2.65
CA ARG A 213 17.38 9.41 -1.89
C ARG A 213 17.14 9.42 -0.36
N CYS A 214 15.98 8.98 0.11
CA CYS A 214 15.66 9.07 1.54
C CYS A 214 16.36 8.02 2.42
N GLY A 215 17.06 7.07 1.82
CA GLY A 215 17.84 6.05 2.54
C GLY A 215 17.02 5.02 3.32
N MET A 216 15.70 5.13 3.33
CA MET A 216 14.79 4.26 4.09
C MET A 216 14.08 3.21 3.24
N CYS A 217 14.26 3.28 1.93
CA CYS A 217 13.57 2.39 1.01
C CYS A 217 14.17 0.99 1.04
N LYS A 218 13.30 0.03 1.20
CA LYS A 218 13.66 -1.38 1.17
C LYS A 218 13.41 -1.96 -0.21
N PRO A 219 14.12 -3.05 -0.54
CA PRO A 219 14.01 -3.66 -1.85
C PRO A 219 12.62 -4.21 -2.11
N ASN A 220 12.20 -4.17 -3.36
CA ASN A 220 10.98 -4.80 -3.83
C ASN A 220 11.03 -6.32 -3.62
N TYR A 221 9.94 -6.90 -3.18
CA TYR A 221 9.81 -8.35 -3.04
C TYR A 221 9.10 -8.96 -4.24
N GLN A 222 9.38 -10.23 -4.46
CA GLN A 222 8.69 -11.07 -5.43
C GLN A 222 8.25 -12.37 -4.78
N LEU A 223 7.14 -12.93 -5.24
CA LEU A 223 6.65 -14.23 -4.82
C LEU A 223 7.37 -15.32 -5.64
N ASP A 224 8.16 -16.17 -4.99
CA ASP A 224 8.93 -17.21 -5.67
C ASP A 224 8.20 -18.56 -5.71
N ALA A 225 7.44 -18.85 -4.65
CA ALA A 225 6.69 -20.10 -4.59
C ALA A 225 5.47 -20.02 -3.64
N VAL A 226 4.48 -20.84 -3.95
CA VAL A 226 3.37 -21.16 -3.05
C VAL A 226 3.47 -22.63 -2.71
N VAL A 227 3.58 -22.96 -1.42
CA VAL A 227 3.75 -24.32 -0.93
C VAL A 227 2.58 -24.69 -0.04
N VAL A 228 1.89 -25.75 -0.39
CA VAL A 228 0.79 -26.29 0.41
C VAL A 228 1.28 -27.53 1.14
N THR A 229 1.11 -27.54 2.47
CA THR A 229 1.37 -28.69 3.33
C THR A 229 0.09 -29.17 3.99
N LYS A 230 -0.09 -30.46 4.11
CA LYS A 230 -1.21 -31.09 4.80
C LYS A 230 -0.67 -32.10 5.80
N ASN A 231 -1.10 -32.02 7.05
CA ASN A 231 -0.57 -32.88 8.14
C ASN A 231 0.97 -32.83 8.19
N ASN A 232 1.56 -31.66 8.06
CA ASN A 232 3.00 -31.41 8.05
C ASN A 232 3.77 -32.11 6.91
N ARG A 233 3.10 -32.58 5.86
CA ARG A 233 3.72 -33.17 4.68
C ARG A 233 3.48 -32.29 3.46
N PRO A 234 4.46 -32.11 2.57
CA PRO A 234 4.26 -31.44 1.31
C PRO A 234 3.10 -32.05 0.53
N PHE A 235 2.17 -31.23 0.07
CA PHE A 235 1.00 -31.66 -0.69
C PHE A 235 1.04 -31.15 -2.12
N ARG A 236 1.26 -29.83 -2.32
CA ARG A 236 1.39 -29.19 -3.62
C ARG A 236 2.35 -28.01 -3.54
N GLN A 237 2.97 -27.71 -4.69
CA GLN A 237 3.84 -26.56 -4.80
C GLN A 237 3.70 -25.92 -6.20
N ALA A 238 3.63 -24.59 -6.22
CA ALA A 238 3.78 -23.79 -7.41
C ALA A 238 5.06 -22.96 -7.29
N ASN A 239 5.95 -23.05 -8.29
CA ASN A 239 7.14 -22.21 -8.40
C ASN A 239 6.92 -21.16 -9.49
N LEU A 240 7.27 -19.91 -9.18
CA LEU A 240 7.11 -18.78 -10.08
C LEU A 240 8.49 -18.33 -10.56
N ARG A 241 8.61 -18.01 -11.85
CA ARG A 241 9.80 -17.40 -12.43
C ARG A 241 9.45 -16.13 -13.17
N TYR A 242 10.35 -15.17 -13.12
CA TYR A 242 10.17 -13.87 -13.70
C TYR A 242 11.21 -13.61 -14.78
N ALA A 243 10.78 -12.91 -15.82
CA ALA A 243 11.64 -12.26 -16.80
C ALA A 243 11.68 -10.76 -16.48
N TYR A 244 12.80 -10.15 -16.81
CA TYR A 244 13.01 -8.72 -16.61
C TYR A 244 13.37 -8.08 -17.94
N GLN A 245 12.72 -6.97 -18.24
CA GLN A 245 13.01 -6.14 -19.39
C GLN A 245 13.53 -4.80 -18.91
N TYR A 246 14.63 -4.36 -19.48
CA TYR A 246 15.18 -3.03 -19.21
C TYR A 246 14.15 -1.94 -19.54
N ARG A 247 14.01 -0.98 -18.67
CA ARG A 247 13.09 0.13 -18.80
C ARG A 247 13.83 1.44 -19.08
N GLU A 248 14.65 1.84 -18.16
CA GLU A 248 15.36 3.12 -18.20
C GLU A 248 16.55 3.13 -17.23
N GLU A 249 17.44 4.08 -17.44
CA GLU A 249 18.56 4.38 -16.56
C GLU A 249 18.44 5.81 -16.05
N ASP A 250 18.53 6.01 -14.75
CA ASP A 250 18.52 7.31 -14.10
C ASP A 250 19.66 7.38 -13.08
N ASN A 251 20.62 8.30 -13.29
CA ASN A 251 21.70 8.62 -12.35
C ASN A 251 22.37 7.36 -11.75
N ASP A 252 22.91 6.49 -12.57
CA ASP A 252 23.59 5.24 -12.22
C ASP A 252 22.69 4.10 -11.71
N ASN A 253 21.37 4.19 -11.88
CA ASN A 253 20.45 3.13 -11.54
C ASN A 253 19.68 2.65 -12.76
N SER A 254 19.74 1.36 -13.03
CA SER A 254 18.95 0.70 -14.08
C SER A 254 17.65 0.17 -13.48
N TYR A 255 16.53 0.45 -14.15
CA TYR A 255 15.21 -0.01 -13.79
C TYR A 255 14.69 -1.02 -14.79
N TYR A 256 13.87 -1.96 -14.30
CA TYR A 256 13.38 -3.07 -15.08
C TYR A 256 11.87 -3.25 -14.90
N TRP A 257 11.21 -3.62 -16.01
CA TRP A 257 9.88 -4.22 -15.94
C TRP A 257 10.03 -5.68 -15.50
N ARG A 258 9.15 -6.15 -14.65
CA ARG A 258 9.11 -7.53 -14.19
C ARG A 258 7.85 -8.22 -14.70
N PHE A 259 8.02 -9.35 -15.36
CA PHE A 259 6.94 -10.16 -15.93
C PHE A 259 7.01 -11.57 -15.38
N LEU A 260 5.86 -12.14 -15.00
CA LEU A 260 5.78 -13.55 -14.64
C LEU A 260 5.98 -14.38 -15.92
N SER A 261 7.10 -15.10 -16.03
CA SER A 261 7.45 -15.82 -17.27
C SER A 261 7.09 -17.30 -17.22
N ARG A 262 7.06 -17.90 -16.02
CA ARG A 262 6.74 -19.33 -15.88
C ARG A 262 6.11 -19.63 -14.53
N VAL A 263 5.12 -20.52 -14.55
CA VAL A 263 4.58 -21.18 -13.34
C VAL A 263 4.77 -22.66 -13.50
N THR A 264 5.42 -23.30 -12.53
CA THR A 264 5.64 -24.76 -12.49
C THR A 264 4.89 -25.35 -11.32
N LEU A 265 3.96 -26.25 -11.59
CA LEU A 265 3.20 -26.99 -10.59
C LEU A 265 3.83 -28.37 -10.39
N SER A 266 3.92 -28.82 -9.13
CA SER A 266 4.62 -30.05 -8.77
C SER A 266 4.03 -31.32 -9.38
N ASP A 267 2.75 -31.31 -9.70
CA ASP A 267 1.97 -32.47 -10.13
C ASP A 267 1.34 -32.36 -11.53
N ILE A 268 1.44 -31.19 -12.17
CA ILE A 268 0.76 -30.92 -13.45
C ILE A 268 1.74 -30.60 -14.57
N GLY A 269 2.81 -29.86 -14.26
CA GLY A 269 3.80 -29.41 -15.24
C GLY A 269 4.02 -27.91 -15.19
N SER A 270 4.44 -27.34 -16.31
CA SER A 270 4.81 -25.92 -16.40
C SER A 270 3.94 -25.18 -17.41
N TYR A 271 3.57 -23.97 -17.05
CA TYR A 271 2.95 -22.98 -17.93
C TYR A 271 3.98 -21.91 -18.22
N GLN A 272 4.18 -21.58 -19.49
CA GLN A 272 4.99 -20.44 -19.93
C GLN A 272 4.07 -19.31 -20.35
N LEU A 273 4.40 -18.09 -19.94
CA LEU A 273 3.67 -16.88 -20.28
C LEU A 273 4.51 -16.04 -21.24
N GLU A 274 3.91 -15.64 -22.35
CA GLU A 274 4.51 -14.75 -23.34
C GLU A 274 3.70 -13.46 -23.40
N TYR A 275 4.40 -12.34 -23.40
CA TYR A 275 3.78 -11.02 -23.46
C TYR A 275 4.05 -10.43 -24.84
N GLY A 276 2.99 -9.96 -25.50
CA GLY A 276 3.13 -9.29 -26.78
C GLY A 276 3.99 -8.04 -26.65
N HIS A 277 4.92 -7.87 -27.54
CA HIS A 277 5.68 -6.63 -27.70
C HIS A 277 4.75 -5.57 -28.30
N GLY A 278 3.92 -4.94 -27.49
CA GLY A 278 3.29 -3.69 -27.87
C GLY A 278 4.38 -2.63 -27.88
N SER A 279 4.71 -2.10 -29.06
CA SER A 279 5.42 -0.82 -29.13
C SER A 279 4.50 0.20 -28.44
N MET A 280 4.88 0.67 -27.26
CA MET A 280 4.33 1.92 -26.75
C MET A 280 5.00 3.04 -27.56
N GLU A 281 4.28 3.52 -28.58
CA GLU A 281 4.55 4.82 -29.19
C GLU A 281 4.09 5.94 -28.26
#